data_d37a1aece30b4aa013193b2434b9eb72
#
_entry.id   d37a1aece30b4aa013193b2434b9eb72
#
_cell.length_a   1.000
_cell.length_b   1.000
_cell.length_c   1.000
_cell.angle_alpha   90.00
_cell.angle_beta   90.00
_cell.angle_gamma   90.00
#
_symmetry.space_group_name_H-M   'P 1'
#
loop_
_entity.id
_entity.type
_entity.pdbx_description
1 polymer ?
#
loop_
_entity_poly.entity_id
_entity_poly.type
_entity_poly.pdbx_seq_one_letter_code
_entity_poly.pdbx_strand_id
1 'polypeptide(L)'
;MRKTITKTLSLLCMLCIIICSAFTTAGAASYPNDVKTESDSILLVNMDSGQTVYEKDADSKRYPASTTKIMTYIIAVENIADLDNTKIPIKQSVLDVLKNTGSSLANVENHVGKSMTAIDLLYSMMVPSGNDAAMVLADYIGEGNVDNFVKLMNEKAKELGCENTHFANPDGLHDPDHYTTARDLYKITTYALTLPRFEEITNTCTYTCDAVSYTHLRAHETKYYYM
;
A
#
# COMPACT_ATOMS: atom_id res chain seq x y z
N MET A 1 -15.42 16.96 -59.73
CA MET A 1 -15.31 16.05 -58.57
C MET A 1 -13.98 16.14 -57.85
N ARG A 2 -12.81 16.01 -58.52
CA ARG A 2 -11.49 16.00 -57.83
C ARG A 2 -11.17 17.29 -57.02
N LYS A 3 -11.52 18.50 -57.53
CA LYS A 3 -11.30 19.79 -56.86
C LYS A 3 -12.22 20.02 -55.66
N THR A 4 -13.36 19.37 -55.56
CA THR A 4 -14.30 19.47 -54.44
C THR A 4 -13.82 18.60 -53.31
N ILE A 5 -13.32 17.40 -53.61
CA ILE A 5 -12.77 16.44 -52.59
C ILE A 5 -11.54 17.01 -51.91
N THR A 6 -10.63 17.67 -52.66
CA THR A 6 -9.46 18.31 -52.08
C THR A 6 -9.81 19.48 -51.15
N LYS A 7 -10.82 20.28 -51.47
CA LYS A 7 -11.29 21.38 -50.61
C LYS A 7 -11.93 20.87 -49.31
N THR A 8 -12.75 19.80 -49.40
CA THR A 8 -13.37 19.20 -48.19
C THR A 8 -12.35 18.54 -47.30
N LEU A 9 -11.34 17.86 -47.87
CA LEU A 9 -10.27 17.24 -47.11
C LEU A 9 -9.38 18.28 -46.38
N SER A 10 -9.05 19.39 -47.06
CA SER A 10 -8.30 20.51 -46.49
C SER A 10 -9.07 21.19 -45.34
N LEU A 11 -10.41 21.34 -45.49
CA LEU A 11 -11.25 21.93 -44.45
C LEU A 11 -11.36 21.01 -43.23
N LEU A 12 -11.41 19.69 -43.44
CA LEU A 12 -11.44 18.70 -42.36
C LEU A 12 -10.11 18.66 -41.58
N CYS A 13 -8.97 18.72 -42.27
CA CYS A 13 -7.64 18.81 -41.62
C CYS A 13 -7.48 20.11 -40.83
N MET A 14 -7.98 21.25 -41.34
CA MET A 14 -7.95 22.51 -40.60
C MET A 14 -8.81 22.46 -39.33
N LEU A 15 -9.99 21.81 -39.41
CA LEU A 15 -10.87 21.62 -38.27
C LEU A 15 -10.25 20.73 -37.21
N CYS A 16 -9.56 19.64 -37.59
CA CYS A 16 -8.80 18.77 -36.69
C CYS A 16 -7.66 19.52 -35.99
N ILE A 17 -6.93 20.39 -36.72
CA ILE A 17 -5.84 21.19 -36.12
C ILE A 17 -6.40 22.21 -35.11
N ILE A 18 -7.55 22.81 -35.38
CA ILE A 18 -8.21 23.76 -34.48
C ILE A 18 -8.73 23.03 -33.23
N ILE A 19 -9.27 21.84 -33.39
CA ILE A 19 -9.73 21.03 -32.24
C ILE A 19 -8.54 20.56 -31.39
N CYS A 20 -7.42 20.17 -32.00
CA CYS A 20 -6.20 19.82 -31.26
C CYS A 20 -5.56 21.02 -30.54
N SER A 21 -5.69 22.24 -31.07
CA SER A 21 -5.15 23.44 -30.37
C SER A 21 -6.07 23.99 -29.28
N ALA A 22 -7.33 23.53 -29.20
CA ALA A 22 -8.27 23.89 -28.14
C ALA A 22 -8.11 23.07 -26.86
N PHE A 23 -7.25 22.08 -26.85
CA PHE A 23 -6.72 21.53 -25.59
C PHE A 23 -5.77 22.57 -25.01
N THR A 24 -6.34 23.60 -24.41
CA THR A 24 -5.62 24.44 -23.45
C THR A 24 -5.05 23.49 -22.41
N THR A 25 -3.73 23.39 -22.37
CA THR A 25 -3.05 22.86 -21.18
C THR A 25 -3.65 23.62 -20.01
N ALA A 26 -4.49 22.95 -19.22
CA ALA A 26 -4.86 23.45 -17.92
C ALA A 26 -3.52 23.76 -17.24
N GLY A 27 -3.24 25.04 -17.02
CA GLY A 27 -1.98 25.45 -16.43
C GLY A 27 -1.84 24.67 -15.13
N ALA A 28 -0.75 23.93 -15.00
CA ALA A 28 -0.45 23.24 -13.76
C ALA A 28 -0.51 24.31 -12.67
N ALA A 29 -1.42 24.13 -11.68
CA ALA A 29 -1.47 25.03 -10.56
C ALA A 29 -0.07 25.05 -9.94
N SER A 30 0.60 26.19 -9.94
CA SER A 30 1.89 26.33 -9.32
C SER A 30 1.65 26.34 -7.81
N TYR A 31 1.91 25.20 -7.18
CA TYR A 31 1.89 25.11 -5.73
C TYR A 31 3.17 25.70 -5.16
N PRO A 32 3.15 26.27 -3.94
CA PRO A 32 4.33 26.86 -3.32
C PRO A 32 5.47 25.83 -3.21
N ASN A 33 6.61 26.14 -3.79
CA ASN A 33 7.82 25.30 -3.72
C ASN A 33 8.61 25.47 -2.41
N ASP A 34 8.10 26.26 -1.47
CA ASP A 34 8.77 26.65 -0.22
C ASP A 34 8.31 25.87 1.01
N VAL A 35 7.60 24.76 0.81
CA VAL A 35 7.20 23.87 1.91
C VAL A 35 8.44 23.25 2.54
N LYS A 36 8.81 23.73 3.71
CA LYS A 36 9.90 23.16 4.51
C LYS A 36 9.40 21.87 5.19
N THR A 37 10.02 20.76 4.84
CA THR A 37 9.70 19.45 5.42
C THR A 37 10.98 18.77 5.87
N GLU A 38 10.91 18.00 6.95
CA GLU A 38 12.00 17.17 7.44
C GLU A 38 12.11 15.84 6.70
N SER A 39 11.03 15.42 6.01
CA SER A 39 11.01 14.16 5.26
C SER A 39 11.93 14.19 4.05
N ASP A 40 12.66 13.11 3.82
CA ASP A 40 13.58 12.96 2.69
C ASP A 40 12.86 12.73 1.35
N SER A 41 11.71 12.07 1.39
CA SER A 41 10.89 11.79 0.20
C SER A 41 9.42 12.08 0.49
N ILE A 42 8.77 12.79 -0.43
CA ILE A 42 7.35 13.21 -0.29
C ILE A 42 6.68 13.10 -1.64
N LEU A 43 5.45 12.63 -1.62
CA LEU A 43 4.52 12.73 -2.74
C LEU A 43 3.13 13.08 -2.18
N LEU A 44 2.59 14.21 -2.62
CA LEU A 44 1.24 14.66 -2.32
C LEU A 44 0.44 14.69 -3.62
N VAL A 45 -0.64 13.93 -3.67
CA VAL A 45 -1.51 13.81 -4.84
C VAL A 45 -2.93 14.17 -4.46
N ASN A 46 -3.59 14.95 -5.30
CA ASN A 46 -5.04 15.12 -5.22
C ASN A 46 -5.70 13.84 -5.74
N MET A 47 -6.38 13.11 -4.86
CA MET A 47 -6.97 11.80 -5.20
C MET A 47 -8.09 11.89 -6.23
N ASP A 48 -8.85 13.00 -6.28
CA ASP A 48 -9.98 13.16 -7.21
C ASP A 48 -9.50 13.40 -8.65
N SER A 49 -8.40 14.16 -8.81
CA SER A 49 -7.87 14.53 -10.12
C SER A 49 -6.67 13.70 -10.56
N GLY A 50 -6.03 12.95 -9.65
CA GLY A 50 -4.76 12.28 -9.86
C GLY A 50 -3.57 13.23 -10.04
N GLN A 51 -3.76 14.54 -9.79
CA GLN A 51 -2.72 15.54 -9.99
C GLN A 51 -1.74 15.56 -8.82
N THR A 52 -0.44 15.49 -9.12
CA THR A 52 0.60 15.74 -8.12
C THR A 52 0.58 17.21 -7.70
N VAL A 53 0.36 17.44 -6.41
CA VAL A 53 0.32 18.75 -5.77
C VAL A 53 1.72 19.19 -5.33
N TYR A 54 2.47 18.26 -4.77
CA TYR A 54 3.84 18.49 -4.32
C TYR A 54 4.64 17.19 -4.36
N GLU A 55 5.91 17.28 -4.72
CA GLU A 55 6.83 16.14 -4.65
C GLU A 55 8.24 16.58 -4.28
N LYS A 56 8.93 15.73 -3.55
CA LYS A 56 10.33 15.84 -3.20
C LYS A 56 10.94 14.46 -3.22
N ASP A 57 11.93 14.21 -4.06
CA ASP A 57 12.63 12.92 -4.18
C ASP A 57 11.67 11.68 -4.18
N ALA A 58 10.50 11.84 -4.84
CA ALA A 58 9.41 10.87 -4.79
C ALA A 58 9.77 9.51 -5.41
N ASP A 59 10.79 9.47 -6.27
CA ASP A 59 11.27 8.27 -6.97
C ASP A 59 12.57 7.72 -6.35
N SER A 60 13.08 8.34 -5.28
CA SER A 60 14.25 7.84 -4.56
C SER A 60 13.90 6.63 -3.73
N LYS A 61 14.72 5.58 -3.81
CA LYS A 61 14.55 4.36 -3.01
C LYS A 61 14.70 4.67 -1.52
N ARG A 62 13.75 4.17 -0.73
CA ARG A 62 13.70 4.28 0.72
C ARG A 62 13.31 2.95 1.34
N TYR A 63 13.68 2.74 2.58
CA TYR A 63 13.24 1.59 3.35
C TYR A 63 11.80 1.82 3.83
N PRO A 64 10.83 0.97 3.43
CA PRO A 64 9.42 1.20 3.73
C PRO A 64 9.07 0.98 5.21
N ALA A 65 9.86 0.24 5.95
CA ALA A 65 9.51 -0.21 7.28
C ALA A 65 8.07 -0.80 7.30
N SER A 66 7.30 -0.55 8.33
CA SER A 66 5.94 -1.12 8.50
C SER A 66 4.92 -0.70 7.42
N THR A 67 5.21 0.26 6.54
CA THR A 67 4.32 0.52 5.39
C THR A 67 4.29 -0.66 4.41
N THR A 68 5.25 -1.58 4.49
CA THR A 68 5.26 -2.90 3.83
C THR A 68 3.96 -3.66 4.06
N LYS A 69 3.36 -3.55 5.25
CA LYS A 69 2.15 -4.27 5.63
C LYS A 69 0.92 -3.92 4.78
N ILE A 70 0.97 -2.79 4.07
CA ILE A 70 -0.06 -2.47 3.06
C ILE A 70 -0.04 -3.50 1.93
N MET A 71 1.15 -3.89 1.45
CA MET A 71 1.27 -4.95 0.44
C MET A 71 0.89 -6.32 1.02
N THR A 72 1.28 -6.61 2.24
CA THR A 72 0.89 -7.85 2.94
C THR A 72 -0.63 -7.94 3.09
N TYR A 73 -1.29 -6.81 3.40
CA TYR A 73 -2.74 -6.72 3.40
C TYR A 73 -3.36 -7.05 2.04
N ILE A 74 -2.85 -6.45 0.97
CA ILE A 74 -3.33 -6.68 -0.42
C ILE A 74 -3.28 -8.17 -0.74
N ILE A 75 -2.12 -8.80 -0.54
CA ILE A 75 -1.94 -10.23 -0.84
C ILE A 75 -2.88 -11.08 0.03
N ALA A 76 -3.06 -10.73 1.31
CA ALA A 76 -3.93 -11.49 2.19
C ALA A 76 -5.40 -11.43 1.73
N VAL A 77 -5.91 -10.25 1.40
CA VAL A 77 -7.31 -10.08 0.98
C VAL A 77 -7.59 -10.70 -0.39
N GLU A 78 -6.62 -10.71 -1.30
CA GLU A 78 -6.78 -11.33 -2.61
C GLU A 78 -6.73 -12.87 -2.57
N ASN A 79 -6.07 -13.45 -1.57
CA ASN A 79 -5.87 -14.91 -1.49
C ASN A 79 -6.76 -15.60 -0.43
N ILE A 80 -7.48 -14.85 0.40
CA ILE A 80 -8.39 -15.40 1.41
C ILE A 80 -9.81 -14.94 1.10
N ALA A 81 -10.62 -15.84 0.56
CA ALA A 81 -11.97 -15.52 0.09
C ALA A 81 -12.95 -15.15 1.23
N ASP A 82 -12.78 -15.73 2.42
CA ASP A 82 -13.63 -15.50 3.59
C ASP A 82 -12.77 -15.11 4.78
N LEU A 83 -12.59 -13.80 4.95
CA LEU A 83 -11.74 -13.25 6.01
C LEU A 83 -12.29 -13.49 7.41
N ASP A 84 -13.62 -13.49 7.55
CA ASP A 84 -14.30 -13.58 8.86
C ASP A 84 -14.31 -15.01 9.41
N ASN A 85 -14.35 -16.03 8.54
CA ASN A 85 -14.49 -17.42 8.96
C ASN A 85 -13.24 -18.28 8.72
N THR A 86 -12.31 -17.85 7.86
CA THR A 86 -11.06 -18.60 7.63
C THR A 86 -10.21 -18.61 8.89
N LYS A 87 -9.99 -19.80 9.46
CA LYS A 87 -9.17 -20.03 10.65
C LYS A 87 -7.74 -20.38 10.26
N ILE A 88 -6.80 -19.57 10.68
CA ILE A 88 -5.38 -19.70 10.39
C ILE A 88 -4.65 -20.19 11.63
N PRO A 89 -3.96 -21.35 11.58
CA PRO A 89 -3.26 -21.90 12.72
C PRO A 89 -2.02 -21.08 13.07
N ILE A 90 -1.81 -20.83 14.36
CA ILE A 90 -0.65 -20.12 14.88
C ILE A 90 0.44 -21.12 15.27
N LYS A 91 1.53 -21.11 14.52
CA LYS A 91 2.68 -22.02 14.71
C LYS A 91 3.83 -21.28 15.41
N GLN A 92 4.41 -21.89 16.43
CA GLN A 92 5.56 -21.32 17.13
C GLN A 92 6.76 -21.09 16.20
N SER A 93 7.01 -22.00 15.27
CA SER A 93 8.13 -21.92 14.33
C SER A 93 8.10 -20.66 13.45
N VAL A 94 6.92 -20.16 13.13
CA VAL A 94 6.72 -18.92 12.33
C VAL A 94 7.09 -17.69 13.15
N LEU A 95 6.84 -17.71 14.45
CA LEU A 95 7.10 -16.59 15.35
C LEU A 95 8.55 -16.56 15.85
N ASP A 96 9.22 -17.70 15.85
CA ASP A 96 10.60 -17.82 16.35
C ASP A 96 11.60 -16.93 15.58
N VAL A 97 11.34 -16.65 14.31
CA VAL A 97 12.19 -15.79 13.46
C VAL A 97 12.19 -14.32 13.91
N LEU A 98 11.17 -13.91 14.67
CA LEU A 98 11.03 -12.54 15.18
C LEU A 98 11.72 -12.33 16.54
N LYS A 99 12.21 -13.40 17.17
CA LYS A 99 12.87 -13.31 18.47
C LYS A 99 14.12 -12.43 18.39
N ASN A 100 14.24 -11.52 19.35
CA ASN A 100 15.38 -10.60 19.48
C ASN A 100 15.57 -9.61 18.28
N THR A 101 14.57 -9.43 17.42
CA THR A 101 14.63 -8.49 16.29
C THR A 101 14.22 -7.06 16.66
N GLY A 102 13.65 -6.84 17.87
CA GLY A 102 13.05 -5.57 18.26
C GLY A 102 11.73 -5.27 17.55
N SER A 103 11.09 -6.31 16.98
CA SER A 103 9.83 -6.19 16.23
C SER A 103 8.67 -5.71 17.10
N SER A 104 7.77 -4.92 16.51
CA SER A 104 6.44 -4.69 17.07
C SER A 104 5.62 -5.98 17.00
N LEU A 105 5.06 -6.42 18.11
CA LEU A 105 4.28 -7.66 18.19
C LEU A 105 2.84 -7.34 18.63
N ALA A 106 1.90 -8.04 18.05
CA ALA A 106 0.48 -8.01 18.42
C ALA A 106 0.15 -9.08 19.50
N ASN A 107 1.14 -9.75 20.04
CA ASN A 107 1.01 -10.87 21.00
C ASN A 107 0.22 -12.07 20.44
N VAL A 108 0.32 -12.32 19.13
CA VAL A 108 -0.28 -13.48 18.47
C VAL A 108 0.25 -14.80 19.04
N GLU A 109 1.44 -14.77 19.65
CA GLU A 109 2.05 -15.91 20.37
C GLU A 109 1.15 -16.50 21.47
N ASN A 110 0.24 -15.70 22.06
CA ASN A 110 -0.71 -16.20 23.06
C ASN A 110 -1.72 -17.21 22.47
N HIS A 111 -1.76 -17.35 21.15
CA HIS A 111 -2.62 -18.26 20.40
C HIS A 111 -1.86 -19.44 19.77
N VAL A 112 -0.58 -19.62 20.10
CA VAL A 112 0.19 -20.77 19.60
C VAL A 112 -0.51 -22.08 19.93
N GLY A 113 -0.63 -22.96 18.93
CA GLY A 113 -1.40 -24.21 19.02
C GLY A 113 -2.91 -24.05 18.86
N LYS A 114 -3.40 -22.83 18.65
CA LYS A 114 -4.79 -22.50 18.30
C LYS A 114 -4.84 -21.85 16.93
N SER A 115 -6.00 -21.36 16.55
CA SER A 115 -6.18 -20.60 15.31
C SER A 115 -6.82 -19.23 15.59
N MET A 116 -6.49 -18.24 14.78
CA MET A 116 -7.17 -16.95 14.71
C MET A 116 -7.90 -16.82 13.38
N THR A 117 -8.92 -15.95 13.28
CA THR A 117 -9.52 -15.64 11.99
C THR A 117 -8.57 -14.79 11.14
N ALA A 118 -8.71 -14.87 9.83
CA ALA A 118 -7.92 -14.01 8.94
C ALA A 118 -8.18 -12.53 9.23
N ILE A 119 -9.42 -12.15 9.51
CA ILE A 119 -9.77 -10.78 9.87
C ILE A 119 -9.11 -10.33 11.18
N ASP A 120 -9.06 -11.17 12.22
CA ASP A 120 -8.37 -10.87 13.47
C ASP A 120 -6.87 -10.65 13.24
N LEU A 121 -6.26 -11.44 12.37
CA LEU A 121 -4.85 -11.29 12.00
C LEU A 121 -4.61 -10.00 11.21
N LEU A 122 -5.52 -9.60 10.31
CA LEU A 122 -5.42 -8.33 9.59
C LEU A 122 -5.51 -7.12 10.55
N TYR A 123 -6.42 -7.14 11.52
CA TYR A 123 -6.47 -6.13 12.57
C TYR A 123 -5.21 -6.15 13.45
N SER A 124 -4.74 -7.34 13.83
CA SER A 124 -3.50 -7.51 14.62
C SER A 124 -2.26 -7.01 13.88
N MET A 125 -2.25 -7.13 12.55
CA MET A 125 -1.18 -6.61 11.71
C MET A 125 -1.23 -5.11 11.56
N MET A 126 -2.40 -4.53 11.28
CA MET A 126 -2.52 -3.13 10.86
C MET A 126 -2.64 -2.16 12.05
N VAL A 127 -3.38 -2.51 13.11
CA VAL A 127 -3.64 -1.59 14.23
C VAL A 127 -2.40 -1.40 15.12
N PRO A 128 -1.79 -2.44 15.72
CA PRO A 128 -0.56 -2.31 16.51
C PRO A 128 0.71 -2.47 15.66
N SER A 129 0.58 -2.61 14.34
CA SER A 129 1.70 -2.91 13.44
C SER A 129 2.40 -4.24 13.74
N GLY A 130 1.62 -5.31 14.06
CA GLY A 130 2.14 -6.61 14.48
C GLY A 130 2.91 -7.35 13.38
N ASN A 131 4.22 -7.55 13.57
CA ASN A 131 5.05 -8.35 12.66
C ASN A 131 4.71 -9.84 12.76
N ASP A 132 4.33 -10.31 13.96
CA ASP A 132 3.88 -11.66 14.22
C ASP A 132 2.63 -12.02 13.39
N ALA A 133 1.64 -11.14 13.35
CA ALA A 133 0.45 -11.34 12.52
C ALA A 133 0.79 -11.35 11.01
N ALA A 134 1.69 -10.47 10.56
CA ALA A 134 2.15 -10.45 9.16
C ALA A 134 2.82 -11.77 8.77
N MET A 135 3.69 -12.29 9.63
CA MET A 135 4.38 -13.57 9.41
C MET A 135 3.41 -14.76 9.36
N VAL A 136 2.40 -14.78 10.24
CA VAL A 136 1.37 -15.84 10.25
C VAL A 136 0.55 -15.83 8.95
N LEU A 137 0.12 -14.66 8.48
CA LEU A 137 -0.56 -14.51 7.20
C LEU A 137 0.31 -14.99 6.04
N ALA A 138 1.60 -14.62 6.05
CA ALA A 138 2.55 -15.01 5.03
C ALA A 138 2.84 -16.52 5.02
N ASP A 139 2.98 -17.16 6.19
CA ASP A 139 3.14 -18.61 6.29
C ASP A 139 1.91 -19.36 5.75
N TYR A 140 0.72 -18.87 6.09
CA TYR A 140 -0.52 -19.50 5.65
C TYR A 140 -0.70 -19.44 4.13
N ILE A 141 -0.55 -18.26 3.54
CA ILE A 141 -0.75 -18.04 2.10
C ILE A 141 0.41 -18.62 1.28
N GLY A 142 1.63 -18.57 1.84
CA GLY A 142 2.82 -19.17 1.25
C GLY A 142 2.91 -20.69 1.41
N GLU A 143 1.84 -21.34 1.94
CA GLU A 143 1.77 -22.79 2.12
C GLU A 143 2.92 -23.34 3.00
N GLY A 144 3.27 -22.62 4.06
CA GLY A 144 4.35 -22.97 4.99
C GLY A 144 5.74 -22.44 4.57
N ASN A 145 5.81 -21.68 3.48
CA ASN A 145 7.04 -21.03 3.03
C ASN A 145 6.81 -19.53 2.79
N VAL A 146 7.37 -18.70 3.67
CA VAL A 146 7.25 -17.23 3.58
C VAL A 146 7.84 -16.66 2.29
N ASP A 147 8.86 -17.31 1.68
CA ASP A 147 9.43 -16.86 0.41
C ASP A 147 8.41 -16.92 -0.74
N ASN A 148 7.47 -17.88 -0.71
CA ASN A 148 6.38 -17.94 -1.68
C ASN A 148 5.47 -16.71 -1.55
N PHE A 149 5.18 -16.28 -0.33
CA PHE A 149 4.41 -15.07 -0.08
C PHE A 149 5.14 -13.80 -0.56
N VAL A 150 6.43 -13.70 -0.24
CA VAL A 150 7.28 -12.57 -0.70
C VAL A 150 7.34 -12.50 -2.23
N LYS A 151 7.34 -13.65 -2.89
CA LYS A 151 7.23 -13.70 -4.36
C LYS A 151 5.92 -13.09 -4.85
N LEU A 152 4.78 -13.42 -4.23
CA LEU A 152 3.48 -12.82 -4.56
C LEU A 152 3.49 -11.29 -4.34
N MET A 153 4.12 -10.80 -3.25
CA MET A 153 4.27 -9.35 -3.02
C MET A 153 5.01 -8.66 -4.17
N ASN A 154 6.11 -9.24 -4.63
CA ASN A 154 6.92 -8.67 -5.72
C ASN A 154 6.21 -8.78 -7.09
N GLU A 155 5.45 -9.85 -7.34
CA GLU A 155 4.61 -9.99 -8.52
C GLU A 155 3.50 -8.93 -8.53
N LYS A 156 2.83 -8.70 -7.40
CA LYS A 156 1.82 -7.65 -7.26
C LYS A 156 2.40 -6.24 -7.42
N ALA A 157 3.56 -5.97 -6.83
CA ALA A 157 4.24 -4.68 -7.02
C ALA A 157 4.49 -4.41 -8.52
N LYS A 158 4.94 -5.42 -9.25
CA LYS A 158 5.17 -5.35 -10.70
C LYS A 158 3.87 -5.14 -11.49
N GLU A 159 2.79 -5.85 -11.10
CA GLU A 159 1.45 -5.68 -11.68
C GLU A 159 0.94 -4.24 -11.51
N LEU A 160 1.17 -3.63 -10.35
CA LEU A 160 0.81 -2.25 -10.05
C LEU A 160 1.73 -1.21 -10.71
N GLY A 161 2.73 -1.64 -11.48
CA GLY A 161 3.68 -0.75 -12.13
C GLY A 161 4.68 -0.11 -11.18
N CYS A 162 5.02 -0.77 -10.08
CA CYS A 162 6.03 -0.32 -9.12
C CYS A 162 7.42 -0.73 -9.63
N GLU A 163 8.11 0.19 -10.28
CA GLU A 163 9.39 -0.10 -10.95
C GLU A 163 10.60 -0.06 -10.00
N ASN A 164 10.45 0.62 -8.85
CA ASN A 164 11.51 0.83 -7.88
C ASN A 164 11.16 0.27 -6.50
N THR A 165 10.45 -0.87 -6.48
CA THR A 165 10.03 -1.56 -5.26
C THR A 165 10.51 -3.01 -5.27
N HIS A 166 11.04 -3.45 -4.15
CA HIS A 166 11.36 -4.84 -3.89
C HIS A 166 11.10 -5.17 -2.41
N PHE A 167 10.35 -6.23 -2.18
CA PHE A 167 10.04 -6.75 -0.86
C PHE A 167 10.92 -7.96 -0.55
N ALA A 168 11.58 -7.96 0.60
CA ALA A 168 12.37 -9.08 1.12
C ALA A 168 11.64 -9.84 2.23
N ASN A 169 10.63 -9.24 2.86
CA ASN A 169 9.83 -9.83 3.94
C ASN A 169 8.43 -9.23 4.00
N PRO A 170 7.47 -9.85 4.73
CA PRO A 170 6.09 -9.38 4.79
C PRO A 170 5.83 -8.29 5.84
N ASP A 171 6.75 -7.98 6.71
CA ASP A 171 6.53 -7.17 7.90
C ASP A 171 7.25 -5.81 7.90
N GLY A 172 8.27 -5.65 7.05
CA GLY A 172 9.04 -4.42 6.91
C GLY A 172 10.26 -4.34 7.82
N LEU A 173 10.73 -5.47 8.39
CA LEU A 173 12.05 -5.52 9.02
C LEU A 173 13.12 -5.12 8.02
N HIS A 174 14.12 -4.41 8.51
CA HIS A 174 15.16 -3.88 7.66
C HIS A 174 15.95 -4.99 6.95
N ASP A 175 16.04 -4.83 5.64
CA ASP A 175 16.91 -5.61 4.75
C ASP A 175 17.41 -4.66 3.64
N PRO A 176 18.69 -4.74 3.23
CA PRO A 176 19.24 -3.90 2.16
C PRO A 176 18.47 -4.00 0.83
N ASP A 177 17.88 -5.16 0.56
CA ASP A 177 17.09 -5.41 -0.64
C ASP A 177 15.58 -5.13 -0.46
N HIS A 178 15.17 -4.60 0.71
CA HIS A 178 13.79 -4.25 1.01
C HIS A 178 13.57 -2.75 0.85
N TYR A 179 13.08 -2.31 -0.31
CA TYR A 179 12.94 -0.89 -0.64
C TYR A 179 11.69 -0.59 -1.47
N THR A 180 11.27 0.65 -1.40
CA THR A 180 10.21 1.23 -2.24
C THR A 180 10.51 2.70 -2.51
N THR A 181 9.60 3.40 -3.20
CA THR A 181 9.61 4.85 -3.37
C THR A 181 8.30 5.47 -2.90
N ALA A 182 8.26 6.77 -2.64
CA ALA A 182 7.00 7.44 -2.28
C ALA A 182 5.96 7.29 -3.41
N ARG A 183 6.39 7.33 -4.68
CA ARG A 183 5.51 7.13 -5.84
C ARG A 183 4.97 5.72 -5.95
N ASP A 184 5.80 4.70 -5.74
CA ASP A 184 5.34 3.32 -5.77
C ASP A 184 4.44 3.00 -4.58
N LEU A 185 4.77 3.52 -3.38
CA LEU A 185 3.91 3.37 -2.21
C LEU A 185 2.54 4.04 -2.41
N TYR A 186 2.48 5.17 -3.13
CA TYR A 186 1.22 5.78 -3.54
C TYR A 186 0.39 4.83 -4.41
N LYS A 187 0.98 4.18 -5.42
CA LYS A 187 0.26 3.20 -6.27
C LYS A 187 -0.27 2.04 -5.44
N ILE A 188 0.57 1.48 -4.57
CA ILE A 188 0.21 0.37 -3.67
C ILE A 188 -0.95 0.77 -2.75
N THR A 189 -0.85 1.94 -2.11
CA THR A 189 -1.87 2.42 -1.17
C THR A 189 -3.19 2.74 -1.89
N THR A 190 -3.12 3.38 -3.07
CA THR A 190 -4.31 3.67 -3.88
C THR A 190 -5.03 2.38 -4.27
N TYR A 191 -4.30 1.33 -4.61
CA TYR A 191 -4.90 0.03 -4.88
C TYR A 191 -5.52 -0.59 -3.62
N ALA A 192 -4.82 -0.55 -2.48
CA ALA A 192 -5.35 -1.06 -1.22
C ALA A 192 -6.67 -0.40 -0.80
N LEU A 193 -6.83 0.92 -1.08
CA LEU A 193 -8.08 1.66 -0.82
C LEU A 193 -9.27 1.14 -1.62
N THR A 194 -9.06 0.41 -2.73
CA THR A 194 -10.13 -0.22 -3.50
C THR A 194 -10.56 -1.58 -2.94
N LEU A 195 -9.79 -2.15 -2.01
CA LEU A 195 -10.03 -3.48 -1.46
C LEU A 195 -10.98 -3.44 -0.27
N PRO A 196 -11.76 -4.53 -0.04
CA PRO A 196 -12.70 -4.63 1.08
C PRO A 196 -12.03 -4.40 2.43
N ARG A 197 -12.66 -3.66 3.34
CA ARG A 197 -12.26 -3.51 4.75
C ARG A 197 -10.96 -2.72 5.00
N PHE A 198 -10.21 -2.27 3.95
CA PHE A 198 -8.95 -1.55 4.17
C PHE A 198 -9.14 -0.24 4.94
N GLU A 199 -10.07 0.60 4.50
CA GLU A 199 -10.38 1.86 5.21
C GLU A 199 -10.93 1.61 6.61
N GLU A 200 -11.79 0.62 6.78
CA GLU A 200 -12.34 0.23 8.09
C GLU A 200 -11.22 -0.12 9.06
N ILE A 201 -10.32 -1.02 8.66
CA ILE A 201 -9.22 -1.49 9.51
C ILE A 201 -8.23 -0.37 9.82
N THR A 202 -7.83 0.41 8.82
CA THR A 202 -6.84 1.49 9.00
C THR A 202 -7.38 2.68 9.76
N ASN A 203 -8.70 2.89 9.79
CA ASN A 203 -9.36 3.90 10.62
C ASN A 203 -9.72 3.41 12.02
N THR A 204 -9.51 2.13 12.33
CA THR A 204 -9.82 1.57 13.64
C THR A 204 -8.81 2.02 14.68
N CYS A 205 -9.30 2.62 15.77
CA CYS A 205 -8.47 3.07 16.89
C CYS A 205 -8.23 1.98 17.92
N THR A 206 -9.22 1.12 18.14
CA THR A 206 -9.15 0.03 19.12
C THR A 206 -9.82 -1.20 18.54
N TYR A 207 -9.17 -2.34 18.64
CA TYR A 207 -9.73 -3.62 18.23
C TYR A 207 -9.52 -4.66 19.33
N THR A 208 -10.54 -5.45 19.58
CA THR A 208 -10.48 -6.55 20.56
C THR A 208 -10.89 -7.84 19.85
N CYS A 209 -9.99 -8.79 19.75
CA CYS A 209 -10.28 -10.17 19.40
C CYS A 209 -10.33 -11.02 20.67
N ASP A 210 -10.87 -12.24 20.58
CA ASP A 210 -11.26 -13.12 21.72
C ASP A 210 -10.30 -13.20 22.93
N ALA A 211 -9.08 -12.73 22.82
CA ALA A 211 -8.08 -12.77 23.90
C ALA A 211 -7.17 -11.53 23.98
N VAL A 212 -7.19 -10.62 23.03
CA VAL A 212 -6.26 -9.47 22.98
C VAL A 212 -6.98 -8.21 22.54
N SER A 213 -6.72 -7.09 23.26
CA SER A 213 -7.20 -5.76 22.88
C SER A 213 -6.05 -4.94 22.34
N TYR A 214 -6.19 -4.43 21.13
CA TYR A 214 -5.22 -3.54 20.49
C TYR A 214 -5.72 -2.10 20.53
N THR A 215 -4.84 -1.18 20.90
CA THR A 215 -5.11 0.26 20.82
C THR A 215 -4.09 0.89 19.88
N HIS A 216 -4.56 1.45 18.80
CA HIS A 216 -3.75 2.29 17.94
C HIS A 216 -3.65 3.67 18.58
N LEU A 217 -2.47 4.06 19.02
CA LEU A 217 -2.19 5.45 19.37
C LEU A 217 -2.12 6.23 18.05
N ARG A 218 -3.23 6.86 17.65
CA ARG A 218 -3.14 7.89 16.63
C ARG A 218 -2.20 8.96 17.18
N ALA A 219 -1.07 9.16 16.52
CA ALA A 219 -0.28 10.34 16.76
C ALA A 219 -1.21 11.56 16.65
N HIS A 220 -1.13 12.48 17.61
CA HIS A 220 -1.94 13.70 17.63
C HIS A 220 -1.77 14.58 16.36
N GLU A 221 -0.86 14.20 15.48
CA GLU A 221 -0.50 14.90 14.26
C GLU A 221 -1.56 14.81 13.14
N THR A 222 -2.44 13.80 13.14
CA THR A 222 -3.50 13.69 12.11
C THR A 222 -4.61 14.73 12.24
N LYS A 223 -4.67 15.48 13.35
CA LYS A 223 -5.71 16.51 13.56
C LYS A 223 -5.48 17.82 12.77
N TYR A 224 -4.31 18.00 12.16
CA TYR A 224 -3.92 19.22 11.46
C TYR A 224 -3.91 19.13 9.92
N TYR A 225 -4.23 17.97 9.34
CA TYR A 225 -4.18 17.77 7.88
C TYR A 225 -5.54 17.83 7.18
N TYR A 226 -6.62 18.20 7.90
CA TYR A 226 -7.97 18.36 7.34
C TYR A 226 -8.52 19.79 7.57
N MET A 227 -7.70 20.81 7.32
CA MET A 227 -8.20 22.18 7.12
C MET A 227 -7.71 22.73 5.79
#